data_c230b01592d0dd857941ffd0d4c422ff
#
_entry.id   c230b01592d0dd857941ffd0d4c422ff
#
_cell.length_a   1.000
_cell.length_b   1.000
_cell.length_c   1.000
_cell.angle_alpha   90.00
_cell.angle_beta   90.00
_cell.angle_gamma   90.00
#
_symmetry.space_group_name_H-M   'P 1'
#
loop_
_entity.id
_entity.type
_entity.pdbx_description
1 polymer ?
#
loop_
_entity_poly.entity_id
_entity_poly.type
_entity_poly.pdbx_seq_one_letter_code
_entity_poly.pdbx_strand_id
1 'polypeptide(L)'
;MVSKKSRQEVRAKKHMKIRNRFSGTAQRPRLAVFRSNNHMYAQIIDDTVGNTLVAASTLEKDVKAELQKTNNVDAAAYLGTVIAKKAIEKGIKEVVFDRGGFIYQGKIIALAEAAREAGLEF
;
A
#
# COMPACT_ATOMS: atom_id res chain seq x y z
N MET A 1 -0.85 3.36 -37.48
CA MET A 1 -0.83 2.24 -36.53
C MET A 1 -0.63 2.77 -35.12
N VAL A 2 -1.50 2.42 -34.18
CA VAL A 2 -1.41 2.87 -32.80
C VAL A 2 -0.58 1.86 -32.01
N SER A 3 0.51 2.30 -31.42
CA SER A 3 1.33 1.44 -30.56
C SER A 3 0.64 1.18 -29.23
N LYS A 4 0.78 -0.02 -28.72
CA LYS A 4 0.26 -0.38 -27.40
C LYS A 4 1.01 0.39 -26.32
N LYS A 5 0.27 0.94 -25.36
CA LYS A 5 0.88 1.55 -24.17
C LYS A 5 1.49 0.45 -23.31
N SER A 6 2.63 0.76 -22.69
CA SER A 6 3.27 -0.17 -21.76
C SER A 6 2.39 -0.35 -20.51
N ARG A 7 2.63 -1.44 -19.77
CA ARG A 7 1.94 -1.69 -18.49
C ARG A 7 2.19 -0.56 -17.49
N GLN A 8 3.41 -0.01 -17.49
CA GLN A 8 3.78 1.12 -16.63
C GLN A 8 2.98 2.38 -16.96
N GLU A 9 2.82 2.69 -18.23
CA GLU A 9 2.04 3.86 -18.66
C GLU A 9 0.58 3.75 -18.27
N VAL A 10 -0.03 2.58 -18.48
CA VAL A 10 -1.43 2.32 -18.11
C VAL A 10 -1.61 2.44 -16.61
N ARG A 11 -0.71 1.87 -15.82
CA ARG A 11 -0.75 1.93 -14.35
C ARG A 11 -0.60 3.36 -13.85
N ALA A 12 0.35 4.13 -14.42
CA ALA A 12 0.56 5.52 -14.05
C ALA A 12 -0.69 6.37 -14.30
N LYS A 13 -1.35 6.15 -15.42
CA LYS A 13 -2.58 6.85 -15.77
C LYS A 13 -3.71 6.53 -14.78
N LYS A 14 -3.86 5.26 -14.41
CA LYS A 14 -4.85 4.83 -13.40
C LYS A 14 -4.53 5.42 -12.03
N HIS A 15 -3.27 5.45 -11.65
CA HIS A 15 -2.83 6.02 -10.39
C HIS A 15 -3.14 7.52 -10.32
N MET A 16 -2.89 8.26 -11.40
CA MET A 16 -3.23 9.69 -11.47
C MET A 16 -4.72 9.93 -11.29
N LYS A 17 -5.58 9.10 -11.88
CA LYS A 17 -7.03 9.21 -11.69
C LYS A 17 -7.43 9.02 -10.23
N ILE A 18 -6.83 8.07 -9.54
CA ILE A 18 -7.07 7.82 -8.12
C ILE A 18 -6.60 9.03 -7.30
N ARG A 19 -5.41 9.54 -7.57
CA ARG A 19 -4.82 10.68 -6.88
C ARG A 19 -5.63 11.96 -7.05
N ASN A 20 -6.27 12.14 -8.20
CA ASN A 20 -7.13 13.30 -8.44
C ASN A 20 -8.41 13.28 -7.59
N ARG A 21 -8.85 12.10 -7.16
CA ARG A 21 -10.03 11.93 -6.31
C ARG A 21 -9.70 11.95 -4.82
N PHE A 22 -8.53 11.46 -4.44
CA PHE A 22 -8.16 11.25 -3.05
C PHE A 22 -6.81 11.87 -2.74
N SER A 23 -6.77 12.60 -1.65
CA SER A 23 -5.49 13.00 -1.04
C SER A 23 -5.57 12.69 0.45
N GLY A 24 -4.43 12.31 1.03
CA GLY A 24 -4.34 12.03 2.44
C GLY A 24 -4.23 13.30 3.26
N THR A 25 -4.84 13.31 4.44
CA THR A 25 -4.75 14.40 5.41
C THR A 25 -4.13 13.86 6.70
N ALA A 26 -3.88 14.73 7.67
CA ALA A 26 -3.36 14.31 8.98
C ALA A 26 -4.35 13.39 9.70
N GLN A 27 -5.65 13.64 9.58
CA GLN A 27 -6.71 12.86 10.21
C GLN A 27 -7.00 11.56 9.46
N ARG A 28 -6.84 11.58 8.14
CA ARG A 28 -7.09 10.43 7.28
C ARG A 28 -6.02 10.36 6.21
N PRO A 29 -4.80 9.90 6.58
CA PRO A 29 -3.70 9.83 5.64
C PRO A 29 -3.90 8.76 4.57
N ARG A 30 -3.13 8.84 3.51
CA ARG A 30 -3.23 7.93 2.37
C ARG A 30 -2.33 6.71 2.58
N LEU A 31 -2.94 5.52 2.56
CA LEU A 31 -2.21 4.25 2.53
C LEU A 31 -1.88 3.92 1.08
N ALA A 32 -0.63 4.14 0.69
CA ALA A 32 -0.15 3.87 -0.66
C ALA A 32 0.57 2.52 -0.70
N VAL A 33 0.25 1.74 -1.73
CA VAL A 33 0.83 0.41 -1.95
C VAL A 33 1.58 0.39 -3.27
N PHE A 34 2.77 -0.19 -3.25
CA PHE A 34 3.58 -0.43 -4.44
C PHE A 34 4.10 -1.85 -4.42
N ARG A 35 4.14 -2.51 -5.57
CA ARG A 35 4.75 -3.83 -5.70
C ARG A 35 5.77 -3.86 -6.83
N SER A 36 6.86 -4.59 -6.59
CA SER A 36 7.82 -4.95 -7.61
C SER A 36 7.75 -6.47 -7.84
N ASN A 37 8.63 -7.00 -8.69
CA ASN A 37 8.66 -8.44 -8.97
C ASN A 37 8.93 -9.29 -7.72
N ASN A 38 9.73 -8.76 -6.79
CA ASN A 38 10.20 -9.53 -5.63
C ASN A 38 9.67 -9.04 -4.29
N HIS A 39 9.17 -7.81 -4.21
CA HIS A 39 8.81 -7.20 -2.93
C HIS A 39 7.55 -6.35 -3.02
N MET A 40 6.96 -6.09 -1.87
CA MET A 40 5.86 -5.14 -1.72
C MET A 40 6.22 -4.06 -0.71
N TYR A 41 5.63 -2.89 -0.90
CA TYR A 41 5.88 -1.70 -0.09
C TYR A 41 4.55 -1.05 0.28
N ALA A 42 4.47 -0.55 1.50
CA ALA A 42 3.30 0.19 1.97
C ALA A 42 3.77 1.44 2.72
N GLN A 43 3.13 2.57 2.46
CA GLN A 43 3.42 3.84 3.13
C GLN A 43 2.12 4.51 3.51
N ILE A 44 2.10 5.15 4.66
CA ILE A 44 0.99 6.00 5.08
C ILE A 44 1.48 7.44 5.03
N ILE A 45 0.87 8.26 4.19
CA ILE A 45 1.37 9.57 3.79
C ILE A 45 0.34 10.66 4.11
N ASP A 46 0.81 11.73 4.75
CA ASP A 46 0.05 12.98 4.87
C ASP A 46 0.40 13.87 3.67
N ASP A 47 -0.50 13.95 2.70
CA ASP A 47 -0.29 14.69 1.47
C ASP A 47 -0.33 16.21 1.67
N THR A 48 -0.86 16.70 2.78
CA THR A 48 -0.91 18.13 3.06
C THR A 48 0.48 18.74 3.28
N VAL A 49 1.41 17.94 3.81
CA VAL A 49 2.79 18.36 4.06
C VAL A 49 3.81 17.48 3.34
N GLY A 50 3.35 16.47 2.60
CA GLY A 50 4.23 15.55 1.85
C GLY A 50 5.09 14.65 2.72
N ASN A 51 4.65 14.33 3.94
CA ASN A 51 5.40 13.48 4.86
C ASN A 51 4.88 12.05 4.88
N THR A 52 5.81 11.08 4.84
CA THR A 52 5.50 9.68 5.12
C THR A 52 5.47 9.49 6.64
N LEU A 53 4.30 9.16 7.17
CA LEU A 53 4.11 8.97 8.61
C LEU A 53 4.54 7.58 9.07
N VAL A 54 4.25 6.56 8.28
CA VAL A 54 4.56 5.16 8.57
C VAL A 54 4.95 4.48 7.27
N ALA A 55 5.94 3.61 7.32
CA ALA A 55 6.37 2.82 6.17
C ALA A 55 6.68 1.38 6.58
N ALA A 56 6.40 0.44 5.69
CA ALA A 56 6.77 -0.97 5.85
C ALA A 56 7.03 -1.59 4.49
N SER A 57 7.91 -2.57 4.44
CA SER A 57 8.17 -3.31 3.22
C SER A 57 8.60 -4.74 3.53
N THR A 58 8.49 -5.62 2.55
CA THR A 58 9.00 -6.99 2.66
C THR A 58 10.53 -7.06 2.63
N LEU A 59 11.20 -5.91 2.36
CA LEU A 59 12.66 -5.80 2.45
C LEU A 59 13.15 -5.67 3.90
N GLU A 60 12.31 -5.26 4.84
CA GLU A 60 12.70 -5.10 6.24
C GLU A 60 13.11 -6.46 6.83
N LYS A 61 14.19 -6.45 7.62
CA LYS A 61 14.73 -7.68 8.22
C LYS A 61 13.70 -8.45 9.03
N ASP A 62 12.94 -7.74 9.85
CA ASP A 62 11.92 -8.35 10.72
C ASP A 62 10.81 -8.99 9.91
N VAL A 63 10.37 -8.32 8.85
CA VAL A 63 9.32 -8.82 7.96
C VAL A 63 9.84 -10.00 7.15
N LYS A 64 11.04 -9.87 6.60
CA LYS A 64 11.66 -10.90 5.76
C LYS A 64 11.95 -12.18 6.54
N ALA A 65 12.30 -12.07 7.81
CA ALA A 65 12.59 -13.22 8.67
C ALA A 65 11.36 -14.10 8.90
N GLU A 66 10.15 -13.52 8.89
CA GLU A 66 8.89 -14.24 9.09
C GLU A 66 8.33 -14.84 7.79
N LEU A 67 8.93 -14.53 6.64
CA LEU A 67 8.40 -14.92 5.33
C LEU A 67 9.35 -15.88 4.62
N GLN A 68 8.79 -16.94 4.02
CA GLN A 68 9.53 -17.83 3.13
C GLN A 68 9.76 -17.16 1.77
N LYS A 69 8.76 -16.43 1.28
CA LYS A 69 8.82 -15.68 0.03
C LYS A 69 8.28 -14.28 0.25
N THR A 70 8.83 -13.30 -0.46
CA THR A 70 8.46 -11.89 -0.32
C THR A 70 7.54 -11.39 -1.44
N ASN A 71 7.18 -12.24 -2.38
CA ASN A 71 6.44 -11.88 -3.58
C ASN A 71 5.12 -12.62 -3.78
N ASN A 72 4.56 -13.19 -2.71
CA ASN A 72 3.30 -13.93 -2.80
C ASN A 72 2.18 -13.27 -1.98
N VAL A 73 0.99 -13.87 -2.03
CA VAL A 73 -0.20 -13.38 -1.32
C VAL A 73 0.01 -13.38 0.20
N ASP A 74 0.67 -14.39 0.74
CA ASP A 74 0.97 -14.49 2.17
C ASP A 74 1.87 -13.35 2.64
N ALA A 75 2.88 -12.99 1.83
CA ALA A 75 3.75 -11.86 2.11
C ALA A 75 2.97 -10.55 2.11
N ALA A 76 2.05 -10.36 1.17
CA ALA A 76 1.20 -9.18 1.09
C ALA A 76 0.30 -9.07 2.33
N ALA A 77 -0.31 -10.17 2.76
CA ALA A 77 -1.15 -10.19 3.95
C ALA A 77 -0.34 -9.84 5.21
N TYR A 78 0.85 -10.41 5.34
CA TYR A 78 1.74 -10.13 6.46
C TYR A 78 2.14 -8.64 6.49
N LEU A 79 2.48 -8.07 5.33
CA LEU A 79 2.82 -6.65 5.21
C LEU A 79 1.63 -5.76 5.62
N GLY A 80 0.40 -6.12 5.22
CA GLY A 80 -0.81 -5.40 5.63
C GLY A 80 -0.96 -5.36 7.13
N THR A 81 -0.72 -6.47 7.80
CA THR A 81 -0.75 -6.56 9.26
C THR A 81 0.34 -5.68 9.89
N VAL A 82 1.55 -5.70 9.35
CA VAL A 82 2.68 -4.91 9.86
C VAL A 82 2.40 -3.41 9.74
N ILE A 83 1.97 -2.95 8.57
CA ILE A 83 1.70 -1.51 8.36
C ILE A 83 0.56 -1.04 9.27
N ALA A 84 -0.48 -1.85 9.44
CA ALA A 84 -1.59 -1.51 10.31
C ALA A 84 -1.17 -1.39 11.78
N LYS A 85 -0.36 -2.32 12.27
CA LYS A 85 0.15 -2.27 13.64
C LYS A 85 1.00 -1.03 13.88
N LYS A 86 1.89 -0.71 12.93
CA LYS A 86 2.72 0.50 13.02
C LYS A 86 1.88 1.77 13.04
N ALA A 87 0.81 1.80 12.23
CA ALA A 87 -0.10 2.95 12.18
C ALA A 87 -0.85 3.14 13.49
N ILE A 88 -1.39 2.07 14.04
CA ILE A 88 -2.15 2.10 15.29
C ILE A 88 -1.27 2.55 16.45
N GLU A 89 -0.02 2.10 16.50
CA GLU A 89 0.95 2.56 17.51
C GLU A 89 1.17 4.06 17.46
N LYS A 90 1.01 4.69 16.29
CA LYS A 90 1.11 6.14 16.12
C LYS A 90 -0.22 6.87 16.24
N GLY A 91 -1.29 6.16 16.58
CA GLY A 91 -2.62 6.73 16.73
C GLY A 91 -3.38 6.93 15.44
N ILE A 92 -2.94 6.31 14.34
CA ILE A 92 -3.60 6.39 13.03
C ILE A 92 -4.56 5.21 12.90
N LYS A 93 -5.85 5.48 12.75
CA LYS A 93 -6.89 4.45 12.57
C LYS A 93 -7.54 4.51 11.19
N GLU A 94 -7.83 5.72 10.71
CA GLU A 94 -8.51 5.92 9.43
C GLU A 94 -7.50 6.27 8.34
N VAL A 95 -7.63 5.62 7.19
CA VAL A 95 -6.78 5.89 6.02
C VAL A 95 -7.62 5.89 4.75
N VAL A 96 -7.11 6.53 3.71
CA VAL A 96 -7.63 6.43 2.34
C VAL A 96 -6.75 5.43 1.61
N PHE A 97 -7.34 4.38 1.02
CA PHE A 97 -6.57 3.36 0.34
C PHE A 97 -6.24 3.77 -1.10
N ASP A 98 -4.94 3.84 -1.40
CA ASP A 98 -4.43 4.10 -2.74
C ASP A 98 -3.70 2.83 -3.22
N ARG A 99 -4.31 2.12 -4.16
CA ARG A 99 -3.74 0.88 -4.71
C ARG A 99 -2.60 1.10 -5.70
N GLY A 100 -2.15 2.35 -5.91
CA GLY A 100 -1.02 2.68 -6.79
C GLY A 100 -1.25 2.41 -8.26
N GLY A 101 -2.50 2.39 -8.73
CA GLY A 101 -2.86 2.07 -10.10
C GLY A 101 -2.87 0.58 -10.41
N PHE A 102 -2.57 -0.28 -9.43
CA PHE A 102 -2.68 -1.74 -9.58
C PHE A 102 -4.15 -2.17 -9.54
N ILE A 103 -4.45 -3.30 -10.18
CA ILE A 103 -5.79 -3.89 -10.14
C ILE A 103 -6.06 -4.41 -8.71
N TYR A 104 -7.28 -4.18 -8.19
CA TYR A 104 -7.68 -4.65 -6.87
C TYR A 104 -7.98 -6.13 -6.90
N GLN A 105 -6.91 -6.93 -6.86
CA GLN A 105 -6.99 -8.40 -6.84
C GLN A 105 -5.72 -8.99 -6.25
N GLY A 106 -5.78 -10.26 -5.86
CA GLY A 106 -4.63 -11.04 -5.40
C GLY A 106 -3.91 -10.39 -4.23
N LYS A 107 -2.65 -10.02 -4.44
CA LYS A 107 -1.79 -9.43 -3.40
C LYS A 107 -2.34 -8.12 -2.83
N ILE A 108 -2.92 -7.28 -3.67
CA ILE A 108 -3.47 -5.98 -3.23
C ILE A 108 -4.67 -6.21 -2.29
N ILE A 109 -5.56 -7.13 -2.63
CA ILE A 109 -6.69 -7.50 -1.76
C ILE A 109 -6.18 -8.07 -0.45
N ALA A 110 -5.22 -8.98 -0.49
CA ALA A 110 -4.67 -9.64 0.70
C ALA A 110 -4.08 -8.63 1.68
N LEU A 111 -3.33 -7.65 1.17
CA LEU A 111 -2.77 -6.57 1.99
C LEU A 111 -3.89 -5.71 2.60
N ALA A 112 -4.86 -5.29 1.79
CA ALA A 112 -5.95 -4.45 2.24
C ALA A 112 -6.80 -5.13 3.32
N GLU A 113 -7.18 -6.39 3.11
CA GLU A 113 -7.98 -7.14 4.07
C GLU A 113 -7.23 -7.39 5.37
N ALA A 114 -5.94 -7.73 5.30
CA ALA A 114 -5.12 -7.93 6.49
C ALA A 114 -4.97 -6.63 7.30
N ALA A 115 -4.82 -5.50 6.62
CA ALA A 115 -4.75 -4.20 7.28
C ALA A 115 -6.07 -3.85 7.98
N ARG A 116 -7.20 -4.15 7.37
CA ARG A 116 -8.52 -3.96 7.98
C ARG A 116 -8.72 -4.85 9.21
N GLU A 117 -8.34 -6.12 9.13
CA GLU A 117 -8.41 -7.05 10.26
C GLU A 117 -7.53 -6.62 11.42
N ALA A 118 -6.41 -5.98 11.13
CA ALA A 118 -5.49 -5.48 12.16
C ALA A 118 -5.93 -4.15 12.78
N GLY A 119 -7.03 -3.55 12.30
CA GLY A 119 -7.66 -2.40 12.93
C GLY A 119 -7.73 -1.11 12.12
N LEU A 120 -7.18 -1.07 10.91
CA LEU A 120 -7.32 0.11 10.05
C LEU A 120 -8.72 0.20 9.45
N GLU A 121 -9.23 1.42 9.32
CA GLU A 121 -10.53 1.71 8.75
C GLU A 121 -10.38 2.39 7.40
N PHE A 122 -10.93 1.78 6.39
CA PHE A 122 -10.98 2.35 5.04
C PHE A 122 -11.94 1.58 4.13
#